data_1ac8049594c30a199483cf5a2e4f557f
#
_entry.id   1ac8049594c30a199483cf5a2e4f557f
#
_cell.length_a   1.000
_cell.length_b   1.000
_cell.length_c   1.000
_cell.angle_alpha   90.00
_cell.angle_beta   90.00
_cell.angle_gamma   90.00
#
_symmetry.space_group_name_H-M   'P 1'
#
loop_
_entity.id
_entity.type
_entity.pdbx_description
1 polymer ?
#
loop_
_entity_poly.entity_id
_entity_poly.type
_entity_poly.pdbx_seq_one_letter_code
_entity_poly.pdbx_strand_id
1 'polypeptide(L)'
;MLDRINNALPDGDRLIEPFIGSGSVFLNCNYDAYLLADINQDLINLYNQLKRSPKSFISYCEDWFKDSENDKTAYYHWRDVFNNSRDPKERSALFVYINRHGYNGLCRYNSKGLINVPFGKYKKPYFPSDEMYQFAERAKKARFVCADYNKIMGRAQKGDVVYCDPPYVPLTDSANFTSYSQHSFGLDDQVQLAVKARQLAAKGIPVVISNHLNGFTKELYQHATIESFAVRRFISCKGDKRDNVQELLASYL
;
A
#
# COMPACT_ATOMS: atom_id res chain seq x y z
N MET A 1 -1.26 14.68 5.81
CA MET A 1 -1.66 13.87 4.64
C MET A 1 -3.05 13.24 4.83
N LEU A 2 -3.25 12.36 5.79
CA LEU A 2 -4.54 11.67 6.00
C LEU A 2 -5.74 12.62 6.14
N ASP A 3 -5.63 13.69 6.92
CA ASP A 3 -6.72 14.67 7.06
C ASP A 3 -7.12 15.30 5.73
N ARG A 4 -6.12 15.60 4.86
CA ARG A 4 -6.39 16.14 3.52
C ARG A 4 -7.09 15.14 2.63
N ILE A 5 -6.63 13.87 2.67
CA ILE A 5 -7.28 12.79 1.91
C ILE A 5 -8.73 12.63 2.38
N ASN A 6 -8.96 12.58 3.70
CA ASN A 6 -10.30 12.45 4.25
C ASN A 6 -11.22 13.63 3.88
N ASN A 7 -10.67 14.86 3.82
CA ASN A 7 -11.42 16.04 3.40
C ASN A 7 -11.72 16.05 1.88
N ALA A 8 -10.86 15.42 1.08
CA ALA A 8 -11.05 15.31 -0.37
C ALA A 8 -11.99 14.17 -0.79
N LEU A 9 -12.16 13.17 0.08
CA LEU A 9 -13.05 12.04 -0.17
C LEU A 9 -14.50 12.44 0.14
N PRO A 10 -15.41 12.39 -0.85
CA PRO A 10 -16.82 12.68 -0.62
C PRO A 10 -17.52 11.53 0.13
N ASP A 11 -18.72 11.78 0.63
CA ASP A 11 -19.59 10.76 1.19
C ASP A 11 -19.97 9.72 0.12
N GLY A 12 -20.16 8.47 0.56
CA GLY A 12 -20.55 7.35 -0.29
C GLY A 12 -20.80 6.07 0.52
N ASP A 13 -21.37 5.07 -0.13
CA ASP A 13 -21.72 3.81 0.53
C ASP A 13 -20.49 2.92 0.74
N ARG A 14 -19.56 2.94 -0.24
CA ARG A 14 -18.38 2.07 -0.24
C ARG A 14 -17.14 2.78 -0.75
N LEU A 15 -16.01 2.63 -0.03
CA LEU A 15 -14.70 3.03 -0.54
C LEU A 15 -14.02 1.89 -1.29
N ILE A 16 -13.46 2.20 -2.46
CA ILE A 16 -12.62 1.29 -3.25
C ILE A 16 -11.19 1.82 -3.22
N GLU A 17 -10.23 1.03 -2.73
CA GLU A 17 -8.79 1.32 -2.81
C GLU A 17 -8.10 0.26 -3.68
N PRO A 18 -7.74 0.58 -4.94
CA PRO A 18 -7.01 -0.35 -5.82
C PRO A 18 -5.54 -0.57 -5.44
N PHE A 19 -4.98 0.29 -4.59
CA PHE A 19 -3.60 0.30 -4.10
C PHE A 19 -3.62 0.44 -2.57
N ILE A 20 -4.14 -0.57 -1.86
CA ILE A 20 -4.34 -0.45 -0.42
C ILE A 20 -3.02 -0.24 0.36
N GLY A 21 -1.90 -0.83 -0.10
CA GLY A 21 -0.64 -0.76 0.62
C GLY A 21 -0.79 -1.08 2.11
N SER A 22 -0.37 -0.17 2.99
CA SER A 22 -0.50 -0.31 4.45
C SER A 22 -1.93 -0.19 4.99
N GLY A 23 -2.91 0.19 4.18
CA GLY A 23 -4.30 0.40 4.60
C GLY A 23 -4.51 1.68 5.39
N SER A 24 -3.63 2.66 5.27
CA SER A 24 -3.68 3.89 6.07
C SER A 24 -4.97 4.68 5.85
N VAL A 25 -5.49 4.78 4.63
CA VAL A 25 -6.75 5.48 4.34
C VAL A 25 -7.93 4.66 4.84
N PHE A 26 -8.01 3.39 4.49
CA PHE A 26 -9.01 2.45 5.01
C PHE A 26 -9.16 2.51 6.53
N LEU A 27 -8.05 2.56 7.27
CA LEU A 27 -8.07 2.59 8.74
C LEU A 27 -8.56 3.93 9.33
N ASN A 28 -8.48 5.03 8.56
CA ASN A 28 -8.74 6.39 9.04
C ASN A 28 -9.92 7.10 8.36
N CYS A 29 -10.66 6.45 7.45
CA CYS A 29 -11.89 6.98 6.85
C CYS A 29 -13.10 6.17 7.31
N ASN A 30 -14.32 6.68 7.09
CA ASN A 30 -15.52 5.99 7.55
C ASN A 30 -16.55 5.79 6.43
N TYR A 31 -16.61 4.55 5.91
CA TYR A 31 -17.60 4.07 4.95
C TYR A 31 -18.30 2.83 5.49
N ASP A 32 -19.45 2.48 4.94
CA ASP A 32 -20.20 1.29 5.36
C ASP A 32 -19.56 0.00 4.88
N ALA A 33 -18.89 0.04 3.73
CA ALA A 33 -18.18 -1.09 3.13
C ALA A 33 -16.89 -0.65 2.45
N TYR A 34 -15.98 -1.63 2.22
CA TYR A 34 -14.70 -1.40 1.57
C TYR A 34 -14.39 -2.52 0.58
N LEU A 35 -13.92 -2.14 -0.62
CA LEU A 35 -13.31 -3.04 -1.60
C LEU A 35 -11.84 -2.65 -1.78
N LEU A 36 -10.95 -3.42 -1.18
CA LEU A 36 -9.55 -3.11 -1.00
C LEU A 36 -8.69 -4.08 -1.80
N ALA A 37 -7.78 -3.56 -2.61
CA ALA A 37 -6.95 -4.39 -3.47
C ALA A 37 -5.48 -3.96 -3.48
N ASP A 38 -4.64 -4.90 -3.81
CA ASP A 38 -3.22 -4.71 -4.08
C ASP A 38 -2.76 -5.80 -5.06
N ILE A 39 -1.71 -5.52 -5.80
CA ILE A 39 -1.06 -6.54 -6.65
C ILE A 39 -0.22 -7.53 -5.82
N ASN A 40 0.16 -7.16 -4.60
CA ASN A 40 0.94 -7.97 -3.69
C ASN A 40 0.08 -9.05 -3.01
N GLN A 41 0.21 -10.28 -3.49
CA GLN A 41 -0.54 -11.42 -2.95
C GLN A 41 -0.21 -11.71 -1.48
N ASP A 42 1.03 -11.52 -1.03
CA ASP A 42 1.42 -11.80 0.36
C ASP A 42 0.76 -10.81 1.32
N LEU A 43 0.66 -9.53 0.92
CA LEU A 43 -0.06 -8.50 1.66
C LEU A 43 -1.55 -8.82 1.77
N ILE A 44 -2.18 -9.18 0.66
CA ILE A 44 -3.61 -9.54 0.63
C ILE A 44 -3.89 -10.82 1.45
N ASN A 45 -2.98 -11.79 1.41
CA ASN A 45 -3.09 -12.99 2.24
C ASN A 45 -3.03 -12.64 3.73
N LEU A 46 -2.08 -11.78 4.15
CA LEU A 46 -1.99 -11.29 5.52
C LEU A 46 -3.31 -10.66 5.98
N TYR A 47 -3.88 -9.74 5.18
CA TYR A 47 -5.14 -9.07 5.53
C TYR A 47 -6.32 -10.04 5.63
N ASN A 48 -6.38 -11.03 4.75
CA ASN A 48 -7.38 -12.09 4.81
C ASN A 48 -7.20 -13.02 6.03
N GLN A 49 -5.95 -13.32 6.46
CA GLN A 49 -5.70 -14.08 7.69
C GLN A 49 -6.16 -13.30 8.94
N LEU A 50 -5.82 -12.01 9.02
CA LEU A 50 -6.26 -11.12 10.10
C LEU A 50 -7.78 -11.01 10.16
N LYS A 51 -8.46 -10.88 9.01
CA LYS A 51 -9.93 -10.84 8.96
C LYS A 51 -10.57 -12.14 9.40
N ARG A 52 -10.05 -13.29 8.93
CA ARG A 52 -10.68 -14.62 9.11
C ARG A 52 -10.53 -15.17 10.52
N SER A 53 -9.32 -15.08 11.08
CA SER A 53 -8.96 -15.75 12.33
C SER A 53 -7.99 -14.93 13.16
N PRO A 54 -8.35 -13.70 13.60
CA PRO A 54 -7.41 -12.77 14.22
C PRO A 54 -6.67 -13.38 15.42
N LYS A 55 -7.40 -13.91 16.40
CA LYS A 55 -6.80 -14.44 17.64
C LYS A 55 -5.75 -15.52 17.37
N SER A 56 -6.13 -16.55 16.61
CA SER A 56 -5.21 -17.68 16.33
C SER A 56 -4.06 -17.30 15.41
N PHE A 57 -4.27 -16.32 14.51
CA PHE A 57 -3.21 -15.85 13.61
C PHE A 57 -2.23 -14.94 14.33
N ILE A 58 -2.69 -14.01 15.18
CA ILE A 58 -1.84 -13.10 15.94
C ILE A 58 -0.98 -13.91 16.91
N SER A 59 -1.59 -14.85 17.67
CA SER A 59 -0.84 -15.76 18.53
C SER A 59 0.20 -16.59 17.77
N TYR A 60 -0.13 -17.06 16.57
CA TYR A 60 0.82 -17.77 15.69
C TYR A 60 1.99 -16.87 15.25
N CYS A 61 1.75 -15.59 14.96
CA CYS A 61 2.81 -14.64 14.61
C CYS A 61 3.76 -14.34 15.78
N GLU A 62 3.28 -14.37 17.02
CA GLU A 62 4.05 -14.01 18.20
C GLU A 62 5.27 -14.91 18.41
N ASP A 63 5.21 -16.17 17.95
CA ASP A 63 6.30 -17.13 18.06
C ASP A 63 7.60 -16.67 17.37
N TRP A 64 7.52 -15.86 16.33
CA TRP A 64 8.69 -15.29 15.63
C TRP A 64 9.23 -13.99 16.25
N PHE A 65 8.62 -13.49 17.34
CA PHE A 65 9.07 -12.26 18.01
C PHE A 65 9.78 -12.53 19.35
N LYS A 66 10.23 -13.78 19.57
CA LYS A 66 11.09 -14.14 20.70
C LYS A 66 12.51 -13.61 20.48
N ASP A 67 13.23 -13.34 21.57
CA ASP A 67 14.60 -12.80 21.49
C ASP A 67 15.56 -13.69 20.67
N SER A 68 15.37 -15.02 20.69
CA SER A 68 16.11 -16.00 19.89
C SER A 68 15.96 -15.80 18.36
N GLU A 69 14.89 -15.16 17.93
CA GLU A 69 14.58 -14.96 16.52
C GLU A 69 15.07 -13.60 16.00
N ASN A 70 15.68 -12.77 16.87
CA ASN A 70 16.17 -11.42 16.53
C ASN A 70 17.68 -11.36 16.28
N ASP A 71 18.20 -12.27 15.50
CA ASP A 71 19.59 -12.22 15.02
C ASP A 71 19.69 -12.35 13.50
N LYS A 72 20.89 -12.11 12.97
CA LYS A 72 21.13 -12.16 11.53
C LYS A 72 20.88 -13.54 10.93
N THR A 73 21.24 -14.61 11.63
CA THR A 73 21.12 -15.99 11.14
C THR A 73 19.67 -16.42 11.10
N ALA A 74 18.92 -16.19 12.17
CA ALA A 74 17.50 -16.45 12.25
C ALA A 74 16.72 -15.65 11.18
N TYR A 75 17.03 -14.35 11.02
CA TYR A 75 16.39 -13.52 10.00
C TYR A 75 16.55 -14.07 8.58
N TYR A 76 17.75 -14.46 8.18
CA TYR A 76 17.97 -14.98 6.82
C TYR A 76 17.37 -16.38 6.66
N HIS A 77 17.38 -17.21 7.69
CA HIS A 77 16.69 -18.49 7.69
C HIS A 77 15.18 -18.29 7.41
N TRP A 78 14.51 -17.44 8.19
CA TRP A 78 13.07 -17.22 8.04
C TRP A 78 12.72 -16.52 6.72
N ARG A 79 13.59 -15.66 6.21
CA ARG A 79 13.42 -15.08 4.88
C ARG A 79 13.51 -16.16 3.79
N ASP A 80 14.38 -17.14 3.94
CA ASP A 80 14.47 -18.25 3.00
C ASP A 80 13.26 -19.20 3.13
N VAL A 81 12.78 -19.46 4.34
CA VAL A 81 11.52 -20.21 4.57
C VAL A 81 10.36 -19.48 3.88
N PHE A 82 10.21 -18.16 4.08
CA PHE A 82 9.21 -17.36 3.41
C PHE A 82 9.27 -17.53 1.88
N ASN A 83 10.46 -17.42 1.29
CA ASN A 83 10.63 -17.50 -0.16
C ASN A 83 10.31 -18.89 -0.74
N ASN A 84 10.39 -19.95 0.04
CA ASN A 84 10.15 -21.34 -0.39
C ASN A 84 8.78 -21.87 0.06
N SER A 85 8.16 -21.29 1.08
CA SER A 85 6.87 -21.73 1.60
C SER A 85 5.74 -21.47 0.60
N ARG A 86 4.78 -22.42 0.56
CA ARG A 86 3.51 -22.30 -0.18
C ARG A 86 2.31 -22.19 0.76
N ASP A 87 2.50 -22.29 2.07
CA ASP A 87 1.43 -22.13 3.04
C ASP A 87 1.11 -20.63 3.23
N PRO A 88 -0.11 -20.18 2.87
CA PRO A 88 -0.48 -18.77 2.99
C PRO A 88 -0.46 -18.25 4.44
N LYS A 89 -0.72 -19.10 5.44
CA LYS A 89 -0.69 -18.69 6.84
C LYS A 89 0.74 -18.45 7.32
N GLU A 90 1.65 -19.39 7.05
CA GLU A 90 3.07 -19.26 7.37
C GLU A 90 3.70 -18.07 6.64
N ARG A 91 3.46 -17.93 5.33
CA ARG A 91 3.94 -16.77 4.57
C ARG A 91 3.43 -15.45 5.15
N SER A 92 2.15 -15.38 5.53
CA SER A 92 1.58 -14.16 6.12
C SER A 92 2.24 -13.81 7.47
N ALA A 93 2.51 -14.79 8.32
CA ALA A 93 3.19 -14.56 9.59
C ALA A 93 4.66 -14.14 9.39
N LEU A 94 5.37 -14.83 8.49
CA LEU A 94 6.75 -14.46 8.12
C LEU A 94 6.82 -13.11 7.40
N PHE A 95 5.78 -12.69 6.67
CA PHE A 95 5.71 -11.36 6.08
C PHE A 95 5.71 -10.27 7.16
N VAL A 96 4.95 -10.45 8.26
CA VAL A 96 4.98 -9.57 9.43
C VAL A 96 6.37 -9.57 10.06
N TYR A 97 6.97 -10.74 10.29
CA TYR A 97 8.32 -10.88 10.84
C TYR A 97 9.36 -10.15 9.98
N ILE A 98 9.40 -10.41 8.66
CA ILE A 98 10.36 -9.79 7.75
C ILE A 98 10.18 -8.27 7.71
N ASN A 99 8.95 -7.76 7.70
CA ASN A 99 8.70 -6.33 7.73
C ASN A 99 9.24 -5.68 9.02
N ARG A 100 9.07 -6.33 10.17
CA ARG A 100 9.48 -5.76 11.47
C ARG A 100 10.97 -5.93 11.76
N HIS A 101 11.60 -7.01 11.31
CA HIS A 101 13.02 -7.31 11.51
C HIS A 101 13.91 -6.84 10.34
N GLY A 102 13.33 -6.61 9.17
CA GLY A 102 14.02 -6.16 7.97
C GLY A 102 14.35 -4.67 7.96
N TYR A 103 15.34 -4.30 7.18
CA TYR A 103 15.83 -2.93 7.07
C TYR A 103 14.71 -1.95 6.67
N ASN A 104 14.47 -0.94 7.50
CA ASN A 104 13.46 0.13 7.34
C ASN A 104 12.03 -0.35 7.06
N GLY A 105 11.66 -1.57 7.48
CA GLY A 105 10.32 -2.10 7.22
C GLY A 105 9.98 -2.25 5.73
N LEU A 106 10.99 -2.37 4.88
CA LEU A 106 10.78 -2.46 3.43
C LEU A 106 10.03 -3.74 3.06
N CYS A 107 9.17 -3.63 2.06
CA CYS A 107 8.56 -4.76 1.37
C CYS A 107 9.08 -4.75 -0.08
N ARG A 108 10.18 -5.46 -0.34
CA ARG A 108 10.87 -5.45 -1.63
C ARG A 108 11.11 -6.86 -2.14
N TYR A 109 10.71 -7.08 -3.39
CA TYR A 109 10.96 -8.32 -4.13
C TYR A 109 11.97 -8.06 -5.25
N ASN A 110 12.75 -9.09 -5.58
CA ASN A 110 13.62 -9.07 -6.76
C ASN A 110 12.85 -9.50 -8.03
N SER A 111 13.53 -9.48 -9.19
CA SER A 111 12.94 -9.88 -10.48
C SER A 111 12.44 -11.33 -10.54
N LYS A 112 12.86 -12.19 -9.58
CA LYS A 112 12.38 -13.58 -9.44
C LYS A 112 11.16 -13.71 -8.52
N GLY A 113 10.62 -12.59 -8.01
CA GLY A 113 9.51 -12.58 -7.05
C GLY A 113 9.89 -13.03 -5.64
N LEU A 114 11.19 -13.03 -5.30
CA LEU A 114 11.66 -13.40 -3.97
C LEU A 114 11.89 -12.14 -3.12
N ILE A 115 11.43 -12.16 -1.85
CA ILE A 115 11.71 -11.07 -0.92
C ILE A 115 13.20 -11.02 -0.62
N ASN A 116 13.82 -9.83 -0.74
CA ASN A 116 15.27 -9.68 -0.64
C ASN A 116 15.69 -8.53 0.29
N VAL A 117 14.86 -8.18 1.25
CA VAL A 117 15.16 -7.16 2.26
C VAL A 117 16.30 -7.64 3.16
N PRO A 118 17.31 -6.82 3.46
CA PRO A 118 18.37 -7.17 4.39
C PRO A 118 17.91 -7.04 5.85
N PHE A 119 18.63 -7.69 6.78
CA PHE A 119 18.38 -7.59 8.22
C PHE A 119 18.52 -6.16 8.73
N GLY A 120 17.55 -5.69 9.54
CA GLY A 120 17.46 -4.32 10.01
C GLY A 120 18.31 -3.98 11.23
N LYS A 121 18.84 -4.98 11.97
CA LYS A 121 19.68 -4.83 13.17
C LYS A 121 19.00 -4.06 14.32
N TYR A 122 17.68 -4.15 14.43
CA TYR A 122 16.95 -3.54 15.56
C TYR A 122 17.21 -4.31 16.85
N LYS A 123 17.38 -3.60 17.98
CA LYS A 123 17.60 -4.23 19.30
C LYS A 123 16.38 -5.04 19.75
N LYS A 124 15.18 -4.49 19.52
CA LYS A 124 13.91 -5.14 19.89
C LYS A 124 12.85 -4.78 18.85
N PRO A 125 12.64 -5.60 17.82
CA PRO A 125 11.54 -5.40 16.90
C PRO A 125 10.20 -5.43 17.62
N TYR A 126 9.36 -4.45 17.33
CA TYR A 126 8.04 -4.34 17.95
C TYR A 126 7.05 -5.31 17.27
N PHE A 127 6.36 -6.13 18.07
CA PHE A 127 5.25 -6.94 17.60
C PHE A 127 3.96 -6.14 17.66
N PRO A 128 3.28 -5.85 16.51
CA PRO A 128 2.15 -4.95 16.44
C PRO A 128 0.82 -5.64 16.78
N SER A 129 0.73 -6.28 17.92
CA SER A 129 -0.44 -7.08 18.34
C SER A 129 -1.72 -6.24 18.38
N ASP A 130 -1.67 -5.08 19.03
CA ASP A 130 -2.84 -4.22 19.20
C ASP A 130 -3.33 -3.65 17.88
N GLU A 131 -2.41 -3.23 17.01
CA GLU A 131 -2.71 -2.73 15.67
C GLU A 131 -3.32 -3.85 14.79
N MET A 132 -2.82 -5.09 14.92
CA MET A 132 -3.38 -6.23 14.21
C MET A 132 -4.82 -6.54 14.66
N TYR A 133 -5.12 -6.43 15.95
CA TYR A 133 -6.50 -6.56 16.46
C TYR A 133 -7.40 -5.43 15.98
N GLN A 134 -6.93 -4.19 16.04
CA GLN A 134 -7.68 -3.02 15.53
C GLN A 134 -7.96 -3.16 14.03
N PHE A 135 -6.96 -3.57 13.25
CA PHE A 135 -7.12 -3.87 11.83
C PHE A 135 -8.17 -4.94 11.59
N ALA A 136 -8.12 -6.04 12.35
CA ALA A 136 -9.05 -7.16 12.20
C ALA A 136 -10.52 -6.75 12.47
N GLU A 137 -10.77 -5.89 13.45
CA GLU A 137 -12.11 -5.36 13.72
C GLU A 137 -12.61 -4.53 12.54
N ARG A 138 -11.78 -3.65 12.01
CA ARG A 138 -12.11 -2.82 10.86
C ARG A 138 -12.33 -3.65 9.60
N ALA A 139 -11.52 -4.70 9.42
CA ALA A 139 -11.55 -5.61 8.29
C ALA A 139 -12.87 -6.38 8.13
N LYS A 140 -13.73 -6.43 9.16
CA LYS A 140 -15.07 -7.04 9.06
C LYS A 140 -15.92 -6.42 7.96
N LYS A 141 -15.79 -5.10 7.74
CA LYS A 141 -16.49 -4.34 6.68
C LYS A 141 -15.77 -4.38 5.32
N ALA A 142 -14.59 -4.99 5.22
CA ALA A 142 -13.73 -4.92 4.05
C ALA A 142 -13.69 -6.24 3.27
N ARG A 143 -13.56 -6.15 1.94
CA ARG A 143 -13.20 -7.25 1.05
C ARG A 143 -11.82 -7.00 0.47
N PHE A 144 -10.87 -7.89 0.75
CA PHE A 144 -9.50 -7.83 0.23
C PHE A 144 -9.35 -8.72 -1.00
N VAL A 145 -8.75 -8.19 -2.08
CA VAL A 145 -8.62 -8.88 -3.37
C VAL A 145 -7.22 -8.63 -3.95
N CYS A 146 -6.48 -9.70 -4.25
CA CYS A 146 -5.27 -9.56 -5.06
C CYS A 146 -5.67 -9.37 -6.51
N ALA A 147 -5.50 -8.17 -7.04
CA ALA A 147 -5.85 -7.84 -8.41
C ALA A 147 -5.21 -6.54 -8.86
N ASP A 148 -5.06 -6.40 -10.17
CA ASP A 148 -4.68 -5.16 -10.82
C ASP A 148 -5.74 -4.04 -10.61
N TYR A 149 -5.27 -2.79 -10.53
CA TYR A 149 -6.10 -1.60 -10.27
C TYR A 149 -7.24 -1.43 -11.29
N ASN A 150 -6.97 -1.68 -12.57
CA ASN A 150 -7.96 -1.50 -13.63
C ASN A 150 -9.14 -2.47 -13.47
N LYS A 151 -8.84 -3.73 -13.08
CA LYS A 151 -9.84 -4.74 -12.76
C LYS A 151 -10.70 -4.35 -11.56
N ILE A 152 -10.10 -3.75 -10.54
CA ILE A 152 -10.80 -3.33 -9.32
C ILE A 152 -11.64 -2.07 -9.59
N MET A 153 -11.08 -1.05 -10.24
CA MET A 153 -11.83 0.14 -10.64
C MET A 153 -12.98 -0.19 -11.61
N GLY A 154 -12.84 -1.26 -12.41
CA GLY A 154 -13.91 -1.78 -13.27
C GLY A 154 -15.12 -2.33 -12.50
N ARG A 155 -15.01 -2.57 -11.19
CA ARG A 155 -16.10 -3.03 -10.31
C ARG A 155 -16.84 -1.89 -9.60
N ALA A 156 -16.39 -0.65 -9.84
CA ALA A 156 -17.02 0.52 -9.25
C ALA A 156 -18.42 0.75 -9.83
N GLN A 157 -19.35 1.11 -8.99
CA GLN A 157 -20.76 1.37 -9.30
C GLN A 157 -21.23 2.66 -8.61
N LYS A 158 -22.40 3.13 -8.97
CA LYS A 158 -22.99 4.33 -8.35
C LYS A 158 -23.13 4.15 -6.83
N GLY A 159 -22.74 5.14 -6.06
CA GLY A 159 -22.64 5.11 -4.60
C GLY A 159 -21.23 4.77 -4.09
N ASP A 160 -20.33 4.27 -4.96
CA ASP A 160 -18.94 4.07 -4.58
C ASP A 160 -18.12 5.36 -4.68
N VAL A 161 -17.05 5.41 -3.89
CA VAL A 161 -15.95 6.39 -3.98
C VAL A 161 -14.65 5.62 -4.20
N VAL A 162 -13.78 6.11 -5.07
CA VAL A 162 -12.50 5.46 -5.35
C VAL A 162 -11.35 6.34 -4.88
N TYR A 163 -10.44 5.77 -4.08
CA TYR A 163 -9.17 6.42 -3.72
C TYR A 163 -8.00 5.63 -4.29
N CYS A 164 -7.11 6.32 -5.01
CA CYS A 164 -5.92 5.74 -5.63
C CYS A 164 -4.65 6.36 -5.05
N ASP A 165 -3.77 5.53 -4.47
CA ASP A 165 -2.40 5.87 -4.05
C ASP A 165 -1.39 5.03 -4.85
N PRO A 166 -1.25 5.29 -6.16
CA PRO A 166 -0.38 4.50 -7.04
C PRO A 166 1.09 4.73 -6.69
N PRO A 167 2.02 3.88 -7.15
CA PRO A 167 3.44 4.21 -7.12
C PRO A 167 3.67 5.58 -7.79
N TYR A 168 4.27 6.53 -7.03
CA TYR A 168 4.39 7.91 -7.47
C TYR A 168 5.38 8.09 -8.62
N VAL A 169 5.07 9.03 -9.48
CA VAL A 169 5.99 9.45 -10.56
C VAL A 169 7.28 10.00 -9.94
N PRO A 170 8.48 9.61 -10.41
CA PRO A 170 9.74 10.18 -9.94
C PRO A 170 9.78 11.69 -10.07
N LEU A 171 10.46 12.35 -9.10
CA LEU A 171 10.57 13.82 -9.07
C LEU A 171 11.52 14.38 -10.14
N THR A 172 12.42 13.57 -10.68
CA THR A 172 13.41 13.97 -11.68
C THR A 172 13.41 13.03 -12.87
N ASP A 173 13.55 13.57 -14.07
CA ASP A 173 13.65 12.81 -15.32
C ASP A 173 14.89 11.90 -15.38
N SER A 174 15.92 12.20 -14.58
CA SER A 174 17.13 11.40 -14.45
C SER A 174 17.03 10.20 -13.51
N ALA A 175 15.94 10.07 -12.74
CA ALA A 175 15.66 8.82 -12.04
C ALA A 175 15.20 7.80 -13.08
N ASN A 176 16.19 7.11 -13.67
CA ASN A 176 16.00 6.08 -14.68
C ASN A 176 14.79 5.22 -14.32
N PHE A 177 13.75 5.28 -15.16
CA PHE A 177 12.70 4.29 -15.27
C PHE A 177 13.30 2.97 -15.76
N THR A 178 14.35 2.50 -15.11
CA THR A 178 14.84 1.13 -15.32
C THR A 178 13.81 0.21 -14.67
N SER A 179 12.92 -0.27 -15.51
CA SER A 179 11.99 -1.36 -15.26
C SER A 179 12.74 -2.60 -14.73
N TYR A 180 12.91 -2.69 -13.42
CA TYR A 180 13.49 -3.88 -12.77
C TYR A 180 12.43 -4.89 -12.31
N SER A 181 11.18 -4.76 -12.73
CA SER A 181 10.17 -5.82 -12.56
C SER A 181 9.26 -5.90 -13.78
N GLN A 182 8.91 -7.10 -14.19
CA GLN A 182 7.94 -7.37 -15.28
C GLN A 182 6.52 -6.85 -14.99
N HIS A 183 6.30 -6.21 -13.83
CA HIS A 183 5.02 -5.67 -13.37
C HIS A 183 5.19 -4.31 -12.66
N SER A 184 6.12 -3.45 -13.13
CA SER A 184 6.26 -2.11 -12.55
C SER A 184 5.18 -1.19 -13.10
N PHE A 185 4.47 -0.50 -12.21
CA PHE A 185 3.54 0.58 -12.55
C PHE A 185 4.33 1.75 -13.18
N GLY A 186 4.17 1.96 -14.49
CA GLY A 186 4.92 2.90 -15.30
C GLY A 186 4.14 4.16 -15.68
N LEU A 187 4.71 4.98 -16.58
CA LEU A 187 4.03 6.19 -17.07
C LEU A 187 2.76 5.88 -17.84
N ASP A 188 2.75 4.80 -18.63
CA ASP A 188 1.56 4.36 -19.36
C ASP A 188 0.43 3.97 -18.41
N ASP A 189 0.76 3.32 -17.29
CA ASP A 189 -0.21 2.99 -16.25
C ASP A 189 -0.76 4.26 -15.57
N GLN A 190 0.09 5.28 -15.34
CA GLN A 190 -0.36 6.58 -14.83
C GLN A 190 -1.38 7.22 -15.77
N VAL A 191 -1.12 7.20 -17.10
CA VAL A 191 -2.05 7.70 -18.11
C VAL A 191 -3.35 6.92 -18.11
N GLN A 192 -3.27 5.59 -18.09
CA GLN A 192 -4.46 4.74 -18.06
C GLN A 192 -5.29 4.93 -16.79
N LEU A 193 -4.64 5.10 -15.62
CA LEU A 193 -5.30 5.41 -14.36
C LEU A 193 -6.09 6.72 -14.44
N ALA A 194 -5.48 7.79 -14.97
CA ALA A 194 -6.16 9.09 -15.15
C ALA A 194 -7.34 9.00 -16.13
N VAL A 195 -7.19 8.25 -17.23
CA VAL A 195 -8.30 7.98 -18.17
C VAL A 195 -9.44 7.24 -17.47
N LYS A 196 -9.11 6.21 -16.70
CA LYS A 196 -10.10 5.42 -15.94
C LYS A 196 -10.83 6.28 -14.91
N ALA A 197 -10.11 7.15 -14.19
CA ALA A 197 -10.71 8.07 -13.22
C ALA A 197 -11.74 9.00 -13.88
N ARG A 198 -11.41 9.61 -15.03
CA ARG A 198 -12.35 10.43 -15.81
C ARG A 198 -13.59 9.64 -16.26
N GLN A 199 -13.39 8.40 -16.71
CA GLN A 199 -14.50 7.53 -17.12
C GLN A 199 -15.45 7.20 -15.98
N LEU A 200 -14.93 7.02 -14.76
CA LEU A 200 -15.74 6.76 -13.57
C LEU A 200 -16.48 8.02 -13.13
N ALA A 201 -15.79 9.17 -13.07
CA ALA A 201 -16.42 10.44 -12.73
C ALA A 201 -17.56 10.80 -13.71
N ALA A 202 -17.38 10.57 -15.02
CA ALA A 202 -18.44 10.75 -16.01
C ALA A 202 -19.68 9.84 -15.76
N LYS A 203 -19.55 8.79 -14.94
CA LYS A 203 -20.65 7.92 -14.49
C LYS A 203 -21.19 8.32 -13.10
N GLY A 204 -20.73 9.44 -12.55
CA GLY A 204 -21.09 9.89 -11.20
C GLY A 204 -20.41 9.06 -10.07
N ILE A 205 -19.25 8.50 -10.34
CA ILE A 205 -18.42 7.77 -9.36
C ILE A 205 -17.18 8.61 -9.07
N PRO A 206 -17.09 9.27 -7.91
CA PRO A 206 -15.96 10.11 -7.55
C PRO A 206 -14.65 9.32 -7.46
N VAL A 207 -13.55 9.93 -7.94
CA VAL A 207 -12.20 9.36 -7.85
C VAL A 207 -11.24 10.41 -7.32
N VAL A 208 -10.48 10.07 -6.28
CA VAL A 208 -9.39 10.90 -5.74
C VAL A 208 -8.07 10.15 -5.93
N ILE A 209 -7.06 10.82 -6.51
CA ILE A 209 -5.73 10.25 -6.77
C ILE A 209 -4.68 11.09 -6.06
N SER A 210 -3.79 10.46 -5.29
CA SER A 210 -2.57 11.08 -4.73
C SER A 210 -1.37 10.85 -5.65
N ASN A 211 -0.49 11.85 -5.75
CA ASN A 211 0.78 11.72 -6.50
C ASN A 211 1.77 12.83 -6.14
N HIS A 212 3.01 12.74 -6.66
CA HIS A 212 3.93 13.88 -6.66
C HIS A 212 3.43 14.97 -7.59
N LEU A 213 3.64 16.23 -7.19
CA LEU A 213 3.40 17.38 -8.03
C LEU A 213 4.62 17.64 -8.93
N ASN A 214 4.49 17.45 -10.24
CA ASN A 214 5.47 17.83 -11.24
C ASN A 214 4.74 18.26 -12.56
N GLY A 215 5.49 18.63 -13.59
CA GLY A 215 4.93 19.05 -14.88
C GLY A 215 4.04 17.98 -15.51
N PHE A 216 4.49 16.71 -15.50
CA PHE A 216 3.76 15.58 -16.05
C PHE A 216 2.43 15.34 -15.32
N THR A 217 2.44 15.29 -13.98
CA THR A 217 1.21 15.04 -13.21
C THR A 217 0.22 16.19 -13.25
N LYS A 218 0.69 17.44 -13.37
CA LYS A 218 -0.19 18.61 -13.62
C LYS A 218 -0.94 18.49 -14.94
N GLU A 219 -0.24 18.12 -16.01
CA GLU A 219 -0.84 17.92 -17.32
C GLU A 219 -1.78 16.70 -17.31
N LEU A 220 -1.33 15.60 -16.72
CA LEU A 220 -2.08 14.36 -16.64
C LEU A 220 -3.44 14.53 -15.95
N TYR A 221 -3.47 15.28 -14.85
CA TYR A 221 -4.66 15.50 -14.02
C TYR A 221 -5.36 16.84 -14.30
N GLN A 222 -5.11 17.51 -15.43
CA GLN A 222 -5.68 18.83 -15.77
C GLN A 222 -7.20 18.90 -15.76
N HIS A 223 -7.90 17.76 -15.85
CA HIS A 223 -9.36 17.67 -15.80
C HIS A 223 -9.91 17.39 -14.39
N ALA A 224 -9.06 17.36 -13.39
CA ALA A 224 -9.42 17.20 -11.97
C ALA A 224 -9.27 18.53 -11.22
N THR A 225 -9.95 18.64 -10.09
CA THR A 225 -9.61 19.67 -9.10
C THR A 225 -8.32 19.23 -8.40
N ILE A 226 -7.26 20.05 -8.49
CA ILE A 226 -5.95 19.73 -7.90
C ILE A 226 -5.76 20.57 -6.63
N GLU A 227 -5.57 19.87 -5.49
CA GLU A 227 -5.02 20.45 -4.27
C GLU A 227 -3.54 20.05 -4.17
N SER A 228 -2.64 21.03 -3.97
CA SER A 228 -1.21 20.77 -3.81
C SER A 228 -0.71 21.22 -2.44
N PHE A 229 0.25 20.47 -1.86
CA PHE A 229 0.79 20.72 -0.54
C PHE A 229 2.20 20.17 -0.37
N ALA A 230 2.96 20.78 0.56
CA ALA A 230 4.31 20.32 0.90
C ALA A 230 4.26 19.17 1.93
N VAL A 231 5.02 18.10 1.67
CA VAL A 231 5.20 16.98 2.60
C VAL A 231 6.68 16.89 3.00
N ARG A 232 6.94 16.76 4.31
CA ARG A 232 8.27 16.47 4.83
C ARG A 232 8.58 14.98 4.67
N ARG A 233 9.60 14.63 3.89
CA ARG A 233 10.09 13.25 3.85
C ARG A 233 11.04 12.97 5.01
N PHE A 234 10.74 11.94 5.79
CA PHE A 234 11.60 11.47 6.90
C PHE A 234 12.66 10.45 6.48
N ILE A 235 12.54 9.88 5.29
CA ILE A 235 13.43 8.82 4.78
C ILE A 235 14.04 9.29 3.46
N SER A 236 15.32 9.68 3.49
CA SER A 236 16.16 9.93 2.31
C SER A 236 17.39 9.05 2.40
N CYS A 237 17.79 8.41 1.28
CA CYS A 237 19.02 7.64 1.19
C CYS A 237 20.28 8.52 1.26
N LYS A 238 20.13 9.87 1.21
CA LYS A 238 21.21 10.86 1.38
C LYS A 238 20.81 11.83 2.50
N GLY A 239 21.52 11.76 3.62
CA GLY A 239 21.20 12.43 4.88
C GLY A 239 21.16 13.97 4.89
N ASP A 240 21.56 14.66 3.82
CA ASP A 240 21.84 16.10 3.83
C ASP A 240 20.81 16.97 3.08
N LYS A 241 19.76 16.41 2.46
CA LYS A 241 18.69 17.19 1.83
C LYS A 241 17.32 16.71 2.28
N ARG A 242 16.80 17.36 3.34
CA ARG A 242 15.40 17.28 3.74
C ARG A 242 14.58 18.29 2.92
N ASP A 243 14.48 18.08 1.61
CA ASP A 243 13.67 18.93 0.76
C ASP A 243 12.19 18.63 0.98
N ASN A 244 11.38 19.66 1.13
CA ASN A 244 9.92 19.52 1.07
C ASN A 244 9.54 19.07 -0.32
N VAL A 245 8.91 17.90 -0.42
CA VAL A 245 8.38 17.39 -1.69
C VAL A 245 6.96 17.90 -1.83
N GLN A 246 6.64 18.42 -3.01
CA GLN A 246 5.27 18.81 -3.33
C GLN A 246 4.48 17.58 -3.76
N GLU A 247 3.37 17.34 -3.10
CA GLU A 247 2.39 16.31 -3.45
C GLU A 247 1.07 16.96 -3.88
N LEU A 248 0.24 16.20 -4.55
CA LEU A 248 -1.08 16.62 -4.99
C LEU A 248 -2.15 15.59 -4.64
N LEU A 249 -3.38 16.07 -4.50
CA LEU A 249 -4.61 15.29 -4.63
C LEU A 249 -5.35 15.79 -5.86
N ALA A 250 -5.68 14.88 -6.77
CA ALA A 250 -6.48 15.13 -7.97
C ALA A 250 -7.87 14.53 -7.77
N SER A 251 -8.89 15.37 -7.62
CA SER A 251 -10.27 14.98 -7.36
C SER A 251 -11.11 15.10 -8.62
N TYR A 252 -11.62 13.99 -9.10
CA TYR A 252 -12.61 13.86 -10.16
C TYR A 252 -13.97 13.59 -9.47
N LEU A 253 -14.79 14.63 -9.36
CA LEU A 253 -16.08 14.61 -8.64
C LEU A 253 -17.26 14.67 -9.61
#